data_454889bc1422cf7451f3030b6328bb3b
#
_entry.id   454889bc1422cf7451f3030b6328bb3b
#
_cell.length_a   1.000
_cell.length_b   1.000
_cell.length_c   1.000
_cell.angle_alpha   90.00
_cell.angle_beta   90.00
_cell.angle_gamma   90.00
#
_symmetry.space_group_name_H-M   'P 1'
#
loop_
_entity.id
_entity.type
_entity.pdbx_description
1 polymer ?
#
loop_
_entity_poly.entity_id
_entity_poly.type
_entity_poly.pdbx_seq_one_letter_code
_entity_poly.pdbx_strand_id
1 'polypeptide(L)'
;MKNSNEKLVHDFYQALEGYDFLTLKSLCSSDFVFYSQIDNPIHGVDGFIASETATLDGFRGFSMKPEVLISEADKVVAYVVFEGIHNNEMHGYKPTGKKVRISLMMLLTIEGGKIKEKRAHFDYNDIVRQIREGANKFLI
;
A
#
# COMPACT_ATOMS: atom_id res chain seq x y z
N MET A 1 -6.11 12.89 18.77
CA MET A 1 -7.21 12.81 17.80
C MET A 1 -6.66 13.07 16.39
N LYS A 2 -7.02 12.22 15.45
CA LYS A 2 -6.59 12.39 14.07
C LYS A 2 -7.31 13.55 13.42
N ASN A 3 -6.59 14.35 12.63
CA ASN A 3 -7.24 15.35 11.81
C ASN A 3 -7.96 14.68 10.63
N SER A 4 -8.73 15.47 9.86
CA SER A 4 -9.54 14.93 8.78
C SER A 4 -8.72 14.29 7.66
N ASN A 5 -7.53 14.82 7.38
CA ASN A 5 -6.65 14.26 6.36
C ASN A 5 -6.06 12.92 6.80
N GLU A 6 -5.67 12.81 8.07
CA GLU A 6 -5.16 11.55 8.63
C GLU A 6 -6.26 10.49 8.65
N LYS A 7 -7.49 10.89 9.01
CA LYS A 7 -8.62 9.96 8.99
C LYS A 7 -8.89 9.46 7.58
N LEU A 8 -8.84 10.33 6.58
CA LEU A 8 -9.04 9.96 5.18
C LEU A 8 -8.02 8.89 4.75
N VAL A 9 -6.75 9.07 5.11
CA VAL A 9 -5.69 8.11 4.78
C VAL A 9 -5.88 6.81 5.56
N HIS A 10 -6.27 6.88 6.82
CA HIS A 10 -6.59 5.69 7.60
C HIS A 10 -7.71 4.88 6.93
N ASP A 11 -8.77 5.56 6.53
CA ASP A 11 -9.91 4.91 5.87
C ASP A 11 -9.52 4.30 4.53
N PHE A 12 -8.61 4.96 3.80
CA PHE A 12 -8.09 4.44 2.54
C PHE A 12 -7.39 3.08 2.74
N TYR A 13 -6.51 2.97 3.73
CA TYR A 13 -5.81 1.70 3.98
C TYR A 13 -6.72 0.64 4.54
N GLN A 14 -7.72 1.02 5.31
CA GLN A 14 -8.73 0.07 5.79
C GLN A 14 -9.52 -0.51 4.61
N ALA A 15 -9.93 0.33 3.66
CA ALA A 15 -10.63 -0.12 2.46
C ALA A 15 -9.74 -1.02 1.59
N LEU A 16 -8.46 -0.67 1.44
CA LEU A 16 -7.52 -1.46 0.66
C LEU A 16 -7.32 -2.85 1.29
N GLU A 17 -7.11 -2.90 2.60
CA GLU A 17 -6.94 -4.16 3.33
C GLU A 17 -8.16 -5.07 3.16
N GLY A 18 -9.35 -4.49 3.19
CA GLY A 18 -10.61 -5.23 3.06
C GLY A 18 -11.04 -5.50 1.62
N TYR A 19 -10.27 -5.10 0.63
CA TYR A 19 -10.66 -5.15 -0.79
C TYR A 19 -11.99 -4.45 -1.06
N ASP A 20 -12.28 -3.43 -0.27
CA ASP A 20 -13.48 -2.60 -0.46
C ASP A 20 -13.15 -1.48 -1.47
N PHE A 21 -13.08 -1.86 -2.73
CA PHE A 21 -12.64 -0.93 -3.78
C PHE A 21 -13.68 0.13 -4.11
N LEU A 22 -14.94 -0.13 -3.83
CA LEU A 22 -15.96 0.90 -4.00
C LEU A 22 -15.73 2.06 -3.03
N THR A 23 -15.51 1.74 -1.75
CA THR A 23 -15.17 2.75 -0.76
C THR A 23 -13.83 3.43 -1.09
N LEU A 24 -12.82 2.64 -1.47
CA LEU A 24 -11.50 3.19 -1.82
C LEU A 24 -11.60 4.22 -2.93
N LYS A 25 -12.36 3.91 -3.99
CA LYS A 25 -12.56 4.85 -5.10
C LYS A 25 -13.24 6.12 -4.64
N SER A 26 -14.19 6.03 -3.72
CA SER A 26 -14.89 7.19 -3.19
C SER A 26 -14.00 8.14 -2.41
N LEU A 27 -12.86 7.66 -1.91
CA LEU A 27 -11.91 8.46 -1.14
C LEU A 27 -10.87 9.16 -2.03
N CYS A 28 -10.84 8.84 -3.31
CA CYS A 28 -9.86 9.38 -4.26
C CYS A 28 -10.51 10.37 -5.21
N SER A 29 -9.73 11.36 -5.65
CA SER A 29 -10.20 12.31 -6.66
C SER A 29 -10.29 11.65 -8.03
N SER A 30 -11.07 12.24 -8.94
CA SER A 30 -11.24 11.72 -10.29
C SER A 30 -9.94 11.77 -11.11
N ASP A 31 -9.00 12.62 -10.72
CA ASP A 31 -7.70 12.76 -11.37
C ASP A 31 -6.56 12.17 -10.52
N PHE A 32 -6.87 11.19 -9.70
CA PHE A 32 -5.90 10.51 -8.84
C PHE A 32 -4.74 9.94 -9.65
N VAL A 33 -3.51 10.10 -9.14
CA VAL A 33 -2.31 9.53 -9.74
C VAL A 33 -1.51 8.81 -8.65
N PHE A 34 -1.09 7.60 -8.96
CA PHE A 34 -0.21 6.82 -8.12
C PHE A 34 1.19 6.77 -8.74
N TYR A 35 2.21 7.00 -7.90
CA TYR A 35 3.60 6.89 -8.31
C TYR A 35 4.25 5.74 -7.55
N SER A 36 4.58 4.67 -8.25
CA SER A 36 5.36 3.57 -7.67
C SER A 36 6.84 3.93 -7.59
N GLN A 37 7.28 4.87 -8.41
CA GLN A 37 8.59 5.49 -8.38
C GLN A 37 8.47 6.86 -9.07
N ILE A 38 9.48 7.70 -8.96
CA ILE A 38 9.42 9.11 -9.37
C ILE A 38 8.94 9.29 -10.82
N ASP A 39 9.35 8.40 -11.73
CA ASP A 39 9.02 8.52 -13.14
C ASP A 39 8.00 7.46 -13.61
N ASN A 40 7.27 6.84 -12.69
CA ASN A 40 6.31 5.78 -13.02
C ASN A 40 4.90 6.16 -12.55
N PRO A 41 4.24 7.13 -13.20
CA PRO A 41 2.86 7.45 -12.85
C PRO A 41 1.89 6.40 -13.38
N ILE A 42 0.90 6.08 -12.56
CA ILE A 42 -0.27 5.29 -12.93
C ILE A 42 -1.48 6.19 -12.74
N HIS A 43 -2.16 6.52 -13.83
CA HIS A 43 -3.27 7.44 -13.80
C HIS A 43 -4.57 6.71 -13.48
N GLY A 44 -5.32 7.25 -12.52
CA GLY A 44 -6.63 6.74 -12.14
C GLY A 44 -6.58 5.67 -11.07
N VAL A 45 -7.67 5.59 -10.31
CA VAL A 45 -7.78 4.63 -9.20
C VAL A 45 -7.82 3.19 -9.70
N ASP A 46 -8.44 2.94 -10.85
CA ASP A 46 -8.53 1.57 -11.37
C ASP A 46 -7.15 1.00 -11.70
N GLY A 47 -6.26 1.83 -12.27
CA GLY A 47 -4.88 1.42 -12.55
C GLY A 47 -4.11 1.17 -11.26
N PHE A 48 -4.32 1.99 -10.23
CA PHE A 48 -3.73 1.77 -8.93
C PHE A 48 -4.18 0.44 -8.33
N ILE A 49 -5.49 0.17 -8.34
CA ILE A 49 -6.06 -1.09 -7.81
C ILE A 49 -5.45 -2.28 -8.53
N ALA A 50 -5.37 -2.24 -9.86
CA ALA A 50 -4.77 -3.32 -10.64
C ALA A 50 -3.31 -3.55 -10.27
N SER A 51 -2.55 -2.48 -10.08
CA SER A 51 -1.14 -2.56 -9.67
C SER A 51 -0.99 -3.15 -8.26
N GLU A 52 -1.83 -2.72 -7.32
CA GLU A 52 -1.77 -3.22 -5.95
C GLU A 52 -2.17 -4.68 -5.86
N THR A 53 -3.29 -5.06 -6.49
CA THR A 53 -3.79 -6.43 -6.40
C THR A 53 -2.85 -7.42 -7.08
N ALA A 54 -2.08 -7.00 -8.07
CA ALA A 54 -1.06 -7.87 -8.66
C ALA A 54 -0.06 -8.39 -7.62
N THR A 55 0.20 -7.62 -6.57
CA THR A 55 1.06 -8.07 -5.47
C THR A 55 0.24 -8.62 -4.31
N LEU A 56 -0.80 -7.90 -3.88
CA LEU A 56 -1.56 -8.25 -2.67
C LEU A 56 -2.28 -9.58 -2.81
N ASP A 57 -2.72 -9.96 -4.01
CA ASP A 57 -3.39 -11.23 -4.24
C ASP A 57 -2.49 -12.43 -3.91
N GLY A 58 -1.18 -12.24 -3.90
CA GLY A 58 -0.24 -13.27 -3.50
C GLY A 58 -0.24 -13.57 -2.00
N PHE A 59 -0.88 -12.71 -1.21
CA PHE A 59 -0.86 -12.76 0.25
C PHE A 59 -2.27 -12.61 0.83
N ARG A 60 -3.21 -13.43 0.37
CA ARG A 60 -4.61 -13.32 0.79
C ARG A 60 -4.72 -13.42 2.31
N GLY A 61 -5.49 -12.53 2.90
CA GLY A 61 -5.61 -12.41 4.36
C GLY A 61 -4.52 -11.55 4.98
N PHE A 62 -3.78 -10.78 4.18
CA PHE A 62 -2.74 -9.89 4.64
C PHE A 62 -3.28 -8.81 5.58
N SER A 63 -2.37 -8.23 6.34
CA SER A 63 -2.60 -7.03 7.14
C SER A 63 -1.74 -5.90 6.56
N MET A 64 -2.33 -4.72 6.42
CA MET A 64 -1.65 -3.54 5.90
C MET A 64 -2.17 -2.31 6.63
N LYS A 65 -1.46 -1.91 7.69
CA LYS A 65 -1.95 -0.90 8.61
C LYS A 65 -1.00 0.27 8.75
N PRO A 66 -1.50 1.51 8.69
CA PRO A 66 -0.68 2.66 9.02
C PRO A 66 -0.39 2.66 10.52
N GLU A 67 0.90 2.56 10.85
CA GLU A 67 1.38 2.62 12.23
C GLU A 67 1.58 4.06 12.68
N VAL A 68 2.02 4.92 11.77
CA VAL A 68 2.25 6.33 12.03
C VAL A 68 1.68 7.16 10.88
N LEU A 69 0.93 8.18 11.23
CA LEU A 69 0.43 9.18 10.28
C LEU A 69 0.92 10.56 10.74
N ILE A 70 1.59 11.26 9.84
CA ILE A 70 2.08 12.62 10.11
C ILE A 70 1.54 13.50 8.99
N SER A 71 0.89 14.59 9.38
CA SER A 71 0.29 15.49 8.40
C SER A 71 0.78 16.91 8.58
N GLU A 72 0.93 17.60 7.45
CA GLU A 72 1.23 19.01 7.39
C GLU A 72 0.60 19.58 6.11
N ALA A 73 -0.20 20.63 6.27
CA ALA A 73 -0.95 21.24 5.15
C ALA A 73 -1.77 20.18 4.41
N ASP A 74 -1.58 20.04 3.10
CA ASP A 74 -2.30 19.08 2.26
C ASP A 74 -1.59 17.73 2.14
N LYS A 75 -0.51 17.51 2.91
CA LYS A 75 0.29 16.28 2.83
C LYS A 75 0.08 15.39 4.05
N VAL A 76 0.08 14.09 3.80
CA VAL A 76 0.11 13.08 4.85
C VAL A 76 1.23 12.09 4.53
N VAL A 77 2.09 11.84 5.51
CA VAL A 77 3.05 10.75 5.44
C VAL A 77 2.49 9.58 6.23
N ALA A 78 2.48 8.40 5.63
CA ALA A 78 1.99 7.17 6.26
C ALA A 78 3.13 6.17 6.32
N TYR A 79 3.50 5.77 7.53
CA TYR A 79 4.38 4.62 7.75
C TYR A 79 3.48 3.41 7.94
N VAL A 80 3.53 2.48 7.00
CA VAL A 80 2.61 1.36 6.91
C VAL A 80 3.38 0.06 7.09
N VAL A 81 2.83 -0.86 7.88
CA VAL A 81 3.40 -2.20 8.03
C VAL A 81 2.50 -3.20 7.32
N PHE A 82 3.11 -3.98 6.45
CA PHE A 82 2.47 -5.07 5.72
C PHE A 82 2.95 -6.39 6.29
N GLU A 83 2.01 -7.30 6.57
CA GLU A 83 2.31 -8.68 6.93
C GLU A 83 1.38 -9.62 6.19
N GLY A 84 1.93 -10.71 5.69
CA GLY A 84 1.11 -11.71 5.01
C GLY A 84 1.88 -13.01 4.80
N ILE A 85 1.12 -14.05 4.50
CA ILE A 85 1.69 -15.35 4.11
C ILE A 85 1.59 -15.45 2.59
N HIS A 86 2.69 -15.81 1.95
CA HIS A 86 2.73 -16.02 0.51
C HIS A 86 1.97 -17.30 0.18
N ASN A 87 0.66 -17.17 0.00
CA ASN A 87 -0.26 -18.30 -0.14
C ASN A 87 -0.89 -18.39 -1.54
N ASN A 88 -0.49 -17.54 -2.45
CA ASN A 88 -0.98 -17.53 -3.82
C ASN A 88 0.13 -17.00 -4.73
N GLU A 89 -0.01 -17.15 -6.04
CA GLU A 89 1.00 -16.68 -6.98
C GLU A 89 1.12 -15.15 -6.94
N MET A 90 2.37 -14.66 -6.97
CA MET A 90 2.70 -13.24 -7.04
C MET A 90 3.77 -13.03 -8.10
N HIS A 91 3.46 -12.32 -9.18
CA HIS A 91 4.43 -11.97 -10.24
C HIS A 91 5.21 -13.19 -10.75
N GLY A 92 4.54 -14.32 -10.92
CA GLY A 92 5.17 -15.55 -11.39
C GLY A 92 5.82 -16.40 -10.30
N TYR A 93 5.91 -15.91 -9.07
CA TYR A 93 6.39 -16.71 -7.95
C TYR A 93 5.25 -17.55 -7.39
N LYS A 94 5.42 -18.86 -7.43
CA LYS A 94 4.42 -19.79 -6.87
C LYS A 94 4.40 -19.68 -5.35
N PRO A 95 3.26 -19.97 -4.71
CA PRO A 95 3.15 -19.82 -3.25
C PRO A 95 4.20 -20.64 -2.50
N THR A 96 4.88 -19.98 -1.58
CA THR A 96 5.95 -20.57 -0.77
C THR A 96 5.51 -20.88 0.65
N GLY A 97 4.37 -20.34 1.08
CA GLY A 97 3.89 -20.47 2.46
C GLY A 97 4.70 -19.64 3.46
N LYS A 98 5.64 -18.83 3.01
CA LYS A 98 6.49 -18.04 3.90
C LYS A 98 5.82 -16.74 4.31
N LYS A 99 6.11 -16.30 5.52
CA LYS A 99 5.65 -15.02 6.02
C LYS A 99 6.52 -13.90 5.48
N VAL A 100 5.86 -12.83 5.05
CA VAL A 100 6.50 -11.57 4.62
C VAL A 100 6.06 -10.47 5.57
N ARG A 101 7.02 -9.66 5.99
CA ARG A 101 6.77 -8.48 6.82
C ARG A 101 7.67 -7.37 6.35
N ILE A 102 7.07 -6.27 5.88
CA ILE A 102 7.82 -5.12 5.38
C ILE A 102 7.17 -3.83 5.86
N SER A 103 7.94 -2.76 5.84
CA SER A 103 7.41 -1.42 6.02
C SER A 103 7.39 -0.69 4.68
N LEU A 104 6.42 0.21 4.55
CA LEU A 104 6.29 1.08 3.38
C LEU A 104 6.14 2.50 3.86
N MET A 105 6.73 3.43 3.12
CA MET A 105 6.57 4.85 3.40
C MET A 105 5.81 5.49 2.26
N MET A 106 4.72 6.16 2.57
CA MET A 106 3.83 6.78 1.58
C MET A 106 3.75 8.28 1.81
N LEU A 107 3.73 9.02 0.71
CA LEU A 107 3.42 10.44 0.73
C LEU A 107 2.14 10.65 -0.05
N LEU A 108 1.12 11.17 0.61
CA LEU A 108 -0.19 11.40 0.02
C LEU A 108 -0.51 12.89 -0.02
N THR A 109 -1.11 13.34 -1.11
CA THR A 109 -1.59 14.70 -1.25
C THR A 109 -3.12 14.69 -1.25
N ILE A 110 -3.70 15.54 -0.42
CA ILE A 110 -5.16 15.64 -0.24
C ILE A 110 -5.62 16.98 -0.82
N GLU A 111 -6.71 16.94 -1.59
CA GLU A 111 -7.32 18.15 -2.14
C GLU A 111 -8.83 17.97 -2.14
N GLY A 112 -9.53 18.95 -1.59
CA GLY A 112 -10.99 18.91 -1.55
C GLY A 112 -11.55 17.71 -0.79
N GLY A 113 -10.86 17.22 0.24
CA GLY A 113 -11.29 16.07 1.01
C GLY A 113 -11.11 14.74 0.30
N LYS A 114 -10.32 14.70 -0.77
CA LYS A 114 -10.03 13.48 -1.55
C LYS A 114 -8.53 13.28 -1.69
N ILE A 115 -8.10 12.04 -1.82
CA ILE A 115 -6.70 11.74 -2.11
C ILE A 115 -6.46 11.96 -3.60
N LYS A 116 -5.59 12.91 -3.90
CA LYS A 116 -5.28 13.28 -5.29
C LYS A 116 -4.05 12.58 -5.80
N GLU A 117 -3.05 12.36 -4.95
CA GLU A 117 -1.80 11.75 -5.36
C GLU A 117 -1.28 10.86 -4.25
N LYS A 118 -0.69 9.74 -4.62
CA LYS A 118 -0.06 8.82 -3.68
C LYS A 118 1.30 8.41 -4.24
N ARG A 119 2.36 8.63 -3.45
CA ARG A 119 3.70 8.17 -3.77
C ARG A 119 4.11 7.12 -2.77
N ALA A 120 4.61 5.99 -3.27
CA ALA A 120 4.98 4.85 -2.43
C ALA A 120 6.48 4.59 -2.51
N HIS A 121 7.07 4.26 -1.36
CA HIS A 121 8.45 3.81 -1.28
C HIS A 121 8.51 2.53 -0.47
N PHE A 122 8.99 1.46 -1.10
CA PHE A 122 9.21 0.19 -0.43
C PHE A 122 10.23 -0.62 -1.25
N ASP A 123 10.77 -1.64 -0.61
CA ASP A 123 11.77 -2.48 -1.24
C ASP A 123 11.14 -3.78 -1.73
N TYR A 124 10.80 -3.82 -3.02
CA TYR A 124 10.23 -5.02 -3.64
C TYR A 124 11.23 -6.20 -3.57
N ASN A 125 12.51 -5.92 -3.67
CA ASN A 125 13.51 -6.99 -3.61
C ASN A 125 13.52 -7.68 -2.25
N ASP A 126 13.18 -6.94 -1.18
CA ASP A 126 13.08 -7.56 0.14
C ASP A 126 11.87 -8.48 0.24
N ILE A 127 10.77 -8.15 -0.44
CA ILE A 127 9.63 -9.06 -0.53
C ILE A 127 10.07 -10.38 -1.17
N VAL A 128 10.75 -10.29 -2.32
CA VAL A 128 11.24 -11.48 -3.03
C VAL A 128 12.21 -12.29 -2.16
N ARG A 129 13.12 -11.61 -1.46
CA ARG A 129 14.03 -12.28 -0.54
C ARG A 129 13.27 -13.05 0.53
N GLN A 130 12.26 -12.44 1.13
CA GLN A 130 11.51 -13.05 2.22
C GLN A 130 10.68 -14.24 1.75
N ILE A 131 10.10 -14.22 0.56
CA ILE A 131 9.36 -15.39 0.07
C ILE A 131 10.29 -16.55 -0.26
N ARG A 132 11.57 -16.28 -0.47
CA ARG A 132 12.59 -17.31 -0.71
C ARG A 132 13.22 -17.81 0.59
N GLU A 133 13.46 -16.92 1.55
CA GLU A 133 14.27 -17.21 2.75
C GLU A 133 13.50 -17.11 4.07
N GLY A 134 12.37 -16.38 4.07
CA GLY A 134 11.61 -16.11 5.27
C GLY A 134 11.90 -14.74 5.87
N ALA A 135 10.94 -14.20 6.64
CA ALA A 135 10.94 -12.83 7.13
C ALA A 135 12.10 -12.51 8.08
N ASN A 136 12.53 -13.50 8.88
CA ASN A 136 13.53 -13.29 9.94
C ASN A 136 14.94 -13.76 9.57
N LYS A 137 15.22 -13.84 8.28
CA LYS A 137 16.53 -14.29 7.79
C LYS A 137 17.50 -13.13 7.54
N PHE A 138 17.15 -11.95 7.98
CA PHE A 138 18.01 -10.80 7.78
C PHE A 138 19.11 -10.78 8.83
N LEU A 139 20.34 -10.87 8.38
CA LEU A 139 21.53 -10.81 9.23
C LEU A 139 22.38 -9.62 8.82
N ILE A 140 22.76 -8.85 9.79
CA ILE A 140 23.61 -7.69 9.58
C ILE A 140 25.03 -7.98 10.00
#